data_949bb6ac0691ce3359a31bfc5a09ef64
#
_entry.id   949bb6ac0691ce3359a31bfc5a09ef64
#
_cell.length_a   1.000
_cell.length_b   1.000
_cell.length_c   1.000
_cell.angle_alpha   90.00
_cell.angle_beta   90.00
_cell.angle_gamma   90.00
#
_symmetry.space_group_name_H-M   'P 1'
#
loop_
_entity.id
_entity.type
_entity.pdbx_description
1 polymer ?
#
loop_
_entity_poly.entity_id
_entity_poly.type
_entity_poly.pdbx_seq_one_letter_code
_entity_poly.pdbx_strand_id
1 'polypeptide(L)'
;MIIEVLTEQVDPRYLAYLEEKEISYFFAGETEIDVPLALKILRDHLSPEFYVLEGGSIINGHFLRADCVDEISLVQAPITADKDSKSLFGDGDVFDFELTEAEQKNGALVMRYVRPREE
;
A
#
# COMPACT_ATOMS: atom_id res chain seq x y z
N MET A 1 16.12 -4.52 6.10
CA MET A 1 16.50 -3.56 5.04
C MET A 1 15.35 -2.58 4.83
N ILE A 2 15.66 -1.30 4.73
CA ILE A 2 14.69 -0.24 4.44
C ILE A 2 15.04 0.36 3.09
N ILE A 3 14.02 0.58 2.26
CA ILE A 3 14.17 1.29 0.98
C ILE A 3 13.11 2.38 0.94
N GLU A 4 13.55 3.63 0.73
CA GLU A 4 12.65 4.77 0.58
C GLU A 4 12.31 4.97 -0.90
N VAL A 5 11.03 5.19 -1.18
CA VAL A 5 10.56 5.53 -2.53
C VAL A 5 10.24 7.02 -2.55
N LEU A 6 10.89 7.75 -3.43
CA LEU A 6 10.86 9.20 -3.45
C LEU A 6 10.39 9.73 -4.81
N THR A 7 9.94 10.98 -4.82
CA THR A 7 9.74 11.72 -6.07
C THR A 7 10.94 12.62 -6.33
N GLU A 8 11.05 13.11 -7.57
CA GLU A 8 12.13 14.02 -7.96
C GLU A 8 12.08 15.37 -7.24
N GLN A 9 10.97 15.69 -6.59
CA GLN A 9 10.80 16.92 -5.80
C GLN A 9 11.32 16.82 -4.37
N VAL A 10 11.94 15.70 -4.00
CA VAL A 10 12.48 15.53 -2.65
C VAL A 10 13.51 16.61 -2.32
N ASP A 11 13.49 17.10 -1.08
CA ASP A 11 14.45 18.07 -0.59
C ASP A 11 15.85 17.44 -0.57
N PRO A 12 16.86 18.10 -1.17
CA PRO A 12 18.23 17.59 -1.14
C PRO A 12 18.77 17.32 0.27
N ARG A 13 18.27 18.03 1.27
CA ARG A 13 18.65 17.79 2.68
C ARG A 13 18.18 16.43 3.17
N TYR A 14 17.02 15.97 2.67
CA TYR A 14 16.52 14.65 3.01
C TYR A 14 17.38 13.54 2.38
N LEU A 15 17.82 13.74 1.14
CA LEU A 15 18.75 12.81 0.49
C LEU A 15 20.05 12.69 1.27
N ALA A 16 20.62 13.82 1.72
CA ALA A 16 21.82 13.83 2.53
C ALA A 16 21.61 13.06 3.85
N TYR A 17 20.45 13.22 4.46
CA TYR A 17 20.08 12.48 5.67
C TYR A 17 20.03 10.97 5.40
N LEU A 18 19.39 10.55 4.31
CA LEU A 18 19.31 9.12 3.95
C LEU A 18 20.70 8.54 3.69
N GLU A 19 21.56 9.27 3.02
CA GLU A 19 22.95 8.85 2.76
C GLU A 19 23.75 8.72 4.05
N GLU A 20 23.60 9.69 4.96
CA GLU A 20 24.25 9.62 6.28
C GLU A 20 23.79 8.39 7.08
N LYS A 21 22.50 8.06 7.01
CA LYS A 21 21.91 6.91 7.70
C LYS A 21 22.09 5.59 6.95
N GLU A 22 22.72 5.61 5.79
CA GLU A 22 22.92 4.45 4.93
C GLU A 22 21.58 3.76 4.57
N ILE A 23 20.52 4.57 4.34
CA ILE A 23 19.21 4.10 3.91
C ILE A 23 19.15 4.15 2.39
N SER A 24 18.87 3.02 1.77
CA SER A 24 18.69 2.94 0.31
C SER A 24 17.43 3.67 -0.14
N TYR A 25 17.49 4.29 -1.30
CA TYR A 25 16.33 4.94 -1.89
C TYR A 25 16.37 4.87 -3.42
N PHE A 26 15.21 5.09 -4.03
CA PHE A 26 15.11 5.29 -5.48
C PHE A 26 13.96 6.25 -5.78
N PHE A 27 13.96 6.76 -7.00
CA PHE A 27 12.93 7.69 -7.45
C PHE A 27 11.89 6.97 -8.30
N ALA A 28 10.62 7.24 -8.04
CA ALA A 28 9.51 6.74 -8.84
C ALA A 28 8.45 7.84 -8.97
N GLY A 29 8.61 8.70 -9.94
CA GLY A 29 7.71 9.80 -10.23
C GLY A 29 8.36 11.17 -10.07
N GLU A 30 7.83 12.15 -10.78
CA GLU A 30 8.32 13.54 -10.74
C GLU A 30 7.75 14.30 -9.55
N THR A 31 6.42 14.34 -9.43
CA THR A 31 5.70 15.10 -8.39
C THR A 31 4.91 14.19 -7.44
N GLU A 32 4.44 13.07 -7.93
CA GLU A 32 3.71 12.06 -7.16
C GLU A 32 4.37 10.70 -7.35
N ILE A 33 4.20 9.82 -6.39
CA ILE A 33 4.72 8.46 -6.53
C ILE A 33 3.95 7.74 -7.63
N ASP A 34 4.69 7.27 -8.62
CA ASP A 34 4.19 6.40 -9.68
C ASP A 34 4.23 4.97 -9.15
N VAL A 35 3.09 4.47 -8.68
CA VAL A 35 2.99 3.17 -8.02
C VAL A 35 3.40 2.02 -8.96
N PRO A 36 2.90 1.94 -10.21
CA PRO A 36 3.35 0.89 -11.12
C PRO A 36 4.86 0.91 -11.37
N LEU A 37 5.45 2.08 -11.52
CA LEU A 37 6.90 2.23 -11.71
C LEU A 37 7.68 1.77 -10.47
N ALA A 38 7.22 2.17 -9.29
CA ALA A 38 7.86 1.77 -8.03
C ALA A 38 7.85 0.24 -7.87
N LEU A 39 6.72 -0.40 -8.14
CA LEU A 39 6.61 -1.86 -8.07
C LEU A 39 7.49 -2.55 -9.11
N LYS A 40 7.58 -1.98 -10.32
CA LYS A 40 8.46 -2.51 -11.37
C LYS A 40 9.93 -2.45 -10.94
N ILE A 41 10.38 -1.32 -10.41
CA ILE A 41 11.76 -1.15 -9.95
C ILE A 41 12.07 -2.16 -8.83
N LEU A 42 11.18 -2.31 -7.87
CA LEU A 42 11.34 -3.28 -6.78
C LEU A 42 11.39 -4.71 -7.31
N ARG A 43 10.53 -5.05 -8.27
CA ARG A 43 10.50 -6.37 -8.89
C ARG A 43 11.81 -6.68 -9.62
N ASP A 44 12.31 -5.71 -10.38
CA ASP A 44 13.52 -5.90 -11.18
C ASP A 44 14.77 -6.06 -10.32
N HIS A 45 14.80 -5.45 -9.13
CA HIS A 45 15.96 -5.49 -8.23
C HIS A 45 15.88 -6.56 -7.15
N LEU A 46 14.68 -6.89 -6.65
CA LEU A 46 14.51 -7.77 -5.51
C LEU A 46 13.74 -9.06 -5.83
N SER A 47 13.05 -9.11 -6.96
CA SER A 47 12.25 -10.27 -7.42
C SER A 47 11.33 -10.84 -6.32
N PRO A 48 10.49 -10.03 -5.66
CA PRO A 48 9.61 -10.53 -4.62
C PRO A 48 8.52 -11.42 -5.21
N GLU A 49 8.09 -12.42 -4.46
CA GLU A 49 6.96 -13.26 -4.85
C GLU A 49 5.63 -12.50 -4.75
N PHE A 50 5.51 -11.64 -3.76
CA PHE A 50 4.34 -10.78 -3.56
C PHE A 50 4.73 -9.55 -2.76
N TYR A 51 3.85 -8.54 -2.80
CA TYR A 51 4.00 -7.31 -2.01
C TYR A 51 2.90 -7.28 -0.95
N VAL A 52 3.24 -6.83 0.25
CA VAL A 52 2.27 -6.60 1.31
C VAL A 52 2.14 -5.09 1.54
N LEU A 53 0.94 -4.57 1.34
CA LEU A 53 0.62 -3.16 1.55
C LEU A 53 -0.04 -3.01 2.93
N GLU A 54 0.60 -2.31 3.83
CA GLU A 54 0.15 -2.17 5.23
C GLU A 54 -0.32 -0.74 5.59
N GLY A 55 -0.61 0.06 4.61
CA GLY A 55 -1.13 1.40 4.83
C GLY A 55 -0.07 2.44 5.11
N GLY A 56 -0.45 3.61 5.58
CA GLY A 56 -1.83 4.04 5.96
C GLY A 56 -2.82 4.28 4.83
N SER A 57 -3.89 4.96 5.21
CA SER A 57 -5.07 5.12 4.34
C SER A 57 -4.78 5.84 3.03
N ILE A 58 -3.93 6.84 3.04
CA ILE A 58 -3.57 7.62 1.85
C ILE A 58 -2.81 6.74 0.85
N ILE A 59 -1.81 6.00 1.31
CA ILE A 59 -1.03 5.12 0.43
C ILE A 59 -1.89 3.96 -0.08
N ASN A 60 -2.78 3.41 0.75
CA ASN A 60 -3.75 2.40 0.31
C ASN A 60 -4.60 2.94 -0.84
N GLY A 61 -5.09 4.17 -0.73
CA GLY A 61 -5.85 4.82 -1.79
C GLY A 61 -5.05 5.00 -3.08
N HIS A 62 -3.78 5.38 -2.98
CA HIS A 62 -2.91 5.51 -4.15
C HIS A 62 -2.75 4.19 -4.90
N PHE A 63 -2.54 3.09 -4.17
CA PHE A 63 -2.41 1.78 -4.78
C PHE A 63 -3.71 1.31 -5.43
N LEU A 64 -4.86 1.57 -4.80
CA LEU A 64 -6.17 1.24 -5.38
C LEU A 64 -6.43 2.02 -6.67
N ARG A 65 -6.19 3.33 -6.67
CA ARG A 65 -6.38 4.16 -7.87
C ARG A 65 -5.44 3.77 -9.01
N ALA A 66 -4.27 3.24 -8.69
CA ALA A 66 -3.34 2.73 -9.69
C ALA A 66 -3.67 1.29 -10.13
N ASP A 67 -4.75 0.71 -9.58
CA ASP A 67 -5.17 -0.68 -9.82
C ASP A 67 -4.06 -1.70 -9.52
N CYS A 68 -3.32 -1.44 -8.45
CA CYS A 68 -2.19 -2.26 -8.00
C CYS A 68 -2.48 -3.06 -6.73
N VAL A 69 -3.75 -3.31 -6.42
CA VAL A 69 -4.16 -4.15 -5.30
C VAL A 69 -4.90 -5.36 -5.84
N ASP A 70 -4.36 -6.55 -5.61
CA ASP A 70 -4.96 -7.81 -6.08
C ASP A 70 -5.86 -8.44 -5.02
N GLU A 71 -5.48 -8.33 -3.75
CA GLU A 71 -6.22 -8.92 -2.64
C GLU A 71 -6.24 -7.98 -1.45
N ILE A 72 -7.32 -8.06 -0.67
CA ILE A 72 -7.42 -7.39 0.63
C ILE A 72 -7.67 -8.46 1.69
N SER A 73 -6.81 -8.50 2.69
CA SER A 73 -7.04 -9.27 3.91
C SER A 73 -7.50 -8.29 4.98
N LEU A 74 -8.74 -8.41 5.40
CA LEU A 74 -9.38 -7.48 6.33
C LEU A 74 -9.73 -8.18 7.62
N VAL A 75 -9.31 -7.60 8.73
CA VAL A 75 -9.68 -8.07 10.06
C VAL A 75 -10.59 -7.03 10.70
N GLN A 76 -11.81 -7.45 11.04
CA GLN A 76 -12.76 -6.62 11.76
C GLN A 76 -12.77 -7.04 13.22
N ALA A 77 -12.21 -6.20 14.08
CA ALA A 77 -12.20 -6.42 15.51
C ALA A 77 -13.57 -6.08 16.13
N PRO A 78 -13.96 -6.73 17.23
CA PRO A 78 -15.27 -6.50 17.88
C PRO A 78 -15.24 -5.26 18.78
N ILE A 79 -14.82 -4.14 18.24
CA ILE A 79 -14.75 -2.84 18.93
C ILE A 79 -15.30 -1.76 18.00
N THR A 80 -15.78 -0.68 18.60
CA THR A 80 -16.25 0.47 17.83
C THR A 80 -15.08 1.43 17.57
N ALA A 81 -15.12 2.09 16.44
CA ALA A 81 -14.16 3.15 16.12
C ALA A 81 -14.53 4.44 16.87
N ASP A 82 -13.54 5.24 17.21
CA ASP A 82 -13.79 6.56 17.77
C ASP A 82 -13.94 7.62 16.67
N LYS A 83 -14.24 8.86 17.07
CA LYS A 83 -14.48 9.97 16.13
C LYS A 83 -13.22 10.37 15.34
N ASP A 84 -12.05 10.04 15.82
CA ASP A 84 -10.77 10.39 15.19
C ASP A 84 -10.20 9.26 14.33
N SER A 85 -10.94 8.15 14.24
CA SER A 85 -10.55 7.01 13.41
C SER A 85 -10.59 7.37 11.93
N LYS A 86 -9.60 6.87 11.20
CA LYS A 86 -9.48 7.11 9.76
C LYS A 86 -10.05 5.94 8.96
N SER A 87 -10.54 6.22 7.75
CA SER A 87 -10.94 5.16 6.82
C SER A 87 -9.71 4.37 6.36
N LEU A 88 -9.94 3.14 5.91
CA LEU A 88 -8.86 2.26 5.44
C LEU A 88 -8.22 2.74 4.13
N PHE A 89 -8.99 3.40 3.29
CA PHE A 89 -8.57 3.70 1.91
C PHE A 89 -8.59 5.19 1.58
N GLY A 90 -8.71 6.05 2.58
CA GLY A 90 -8.80 7.49 2.38
C GLY A 90 -10.08 7.89 1.68
N ASP A 91 -10.08 9.08 1.08
CA ASP A 91 -11.17 9.55 0.22
C ASP A 91 -10.89 9.09 -1.20
N GLY A 92 -11.83 8.40 -1.82
CA GLY A 92 -11.57 7.89 -3.14
C GLY A 92 -12.78 7.33 -3.85
N ASP A 93 -12.49 6.78 -5.01
CA ASP A 93 -13.47 6.14 -5.86
C ASP A 93 -13.92 4.79 -5.28
N VAL A 94 -14.98 4.26 -5.86
CA VAL A 94 -15.47 2.92 -5.51
C VAL A 94 -14.72 1.89 -6.33
N PHE A 95 -14.23 0.85 -5.65
CA PHE A 95 -13.53 -0.26 -6.30
C PHE A 95 -14.26 -1.56 -5.95
N ASP A 96 -14.45 -2.42 -6.93
CA ASP A 96 -15.14 -3.70 -6.75
C ASP A 96 -14.16 -4.79 -6.36
N PHE A 97 -14.53 -5.54 -5.34
CA PHE A 97 -13.82 -6.74 -4.89
C PHE A 97 -14.83 -7.85 -4.64
N GLU A 98 -14.39 -9.08 -4.73
CA GLU A 98 -15.20 -10.26 -4.41
C GLU A 98 -14.75 -10.87 -3.10
N LEU A 99 -15.69 -11.08 -2.18
CA LEU A 99 -15.43 -11.82 -0.95
C LEU A 99 -15.25 -13.29 -1.27
N THR A 100 -14.08 -13.84 -0.98
CA THR A 100 -13.77 -15.25 -1.22
C THR A 100 -13.75 -16.09 0.04
N GLU A 101 -13.40 -15.49 1.18
CA GLU A 101 -13.33 -16.18 2.46
C GLU A 101 -13.79 -15.26 3.59
N ALA A 102 -14.49 -15.83 4.56
CA ALA A 102 -14.84 -15.14 5.79
C ALA A 102 -14.80 -16.16 6.92
N GLU A 103 -14.06 -15.87 7.98
CA GLU A 103 -13.87 -16.77 9.10
C GLU A 103 -13.95 -15.99 10.41
N GLN A 104 -14.66 -16.54 11.38
CA GLN A 104 -14.62 -16.01 12.74
C GLN A 104 -13.42 -16.62 13.46
N LYS A 105 -12.54 -15.75 14.00
CA LYS A 105 -11.31 -16.19 14.64
C LYS A 105 -11.01 -15.30 15.84
N ASN A 106 -10.92 -15.92 17.03
CA ASN A 106 -10.59 -15.22 18.27
C ASN A 106 -11.49 -13.99 18.53
N GLY A 107 -12.80 -14.09 18.19
CA GLY A 107 -13.75 -13.01 18.37
C GLY A 107 -13.74 -11.93 17.28
N ALA A 108 -12.85 -12.02 16.32
CA ALA A 108 -12.79 -11.15 15.17
C ALA A 108 -13.31 -11.83 13.91
N LEU A 109 -13.64 -11.04 12.90
CA LEU A 109 -14.01 -11.56 11.59
C LEU A 109 -12.84 -11.31 10.63
N VAL A 110 -12.29 -12.39 10.06
CA VAL A 110 -11.19 -12.33 9.10
C VAL A 110 -11.77 -12.58 7.70
N MET A 111 -11.58 -11.64 6.79
CA MET A 111 -12.16 -11.67 5.45
C MET A 111 -11.07 -11.53 4.40
N ARG A 112 -11.26 -12.24 3.30
CA ARG A 112 -10.38 -12.11 2.14
C ARG A 112 -11.22 -11.69 0.94
N TYR A 113 -10.78 -10.61 0.29
CA TYR A 113 -11.39 -10.07 -0.92
C TYR A 113 -10.38 -10.14 -2.06
N VAL A 114 -10.85 -10.46 -3.23
CA VAL A 114 -10.02 -10.55 -4.43
C VAL A 114 -10.53 -9.56 -5.48
N ARG A 115 -9.61 -8.84 -6.10
CA ARG A 115 -9.93 -7.95 -7.22
C ARG A 115 -10.29 -8.78 -8.44
N PRO A 116 -11.52 -8.67 -8.99
CA PRO A 116 -11.83 -9.37 -10.24
C PRO A 116 -10.97 -8.81 -11.37
N ARG A 117 -10.34 -9.70 -12.10
CA ARG A 117 -9.53 -9.38 -13.26
C ARG A 117 -10.12 -10.09 -14.47
N GLU A 118 -10.24 -9.38 -15.57
CA GLU A 118 -10.57 -10.01 -16.85
C GLU A 118 -9.34 -10.73 -17.39
N GLU A 119 -9.56 -11.93 -17.92
CA GLU A 119 -8.50 -12.69 -18.57
C GLU A 119 -8.20 -12.17 -19.99
#